data_5d8d15d43323cad21a1771cf667e6916
#
_entry.id   5d8d15d43323cad21a1771cf667e6916
#
_cell.length_a   1.000
_cell.length_b   1.000
_cell.length_c   1.000
_cell.angle_alpha   90.00
_cell.angle_beta   90.00
_cell.angle_gamma   90.00
#
_symmetry.space_group_name_H-M   'P 1'
#
loop_
_entity.id
_entity.type
_entity.pdbx_description
1 polymer ?
#
loop_
_entity_poly.entity_id
_entity_poly.type
_entity_poly.pdbx_seq_one_letter_code
_entity_poly.pdbx_strand_id
1 'polypeptide(L)'
;VSMMRSMYNTYPEYHTSADNIDFISNKGLEGSYKVIKSAIDIIQSERIPLAQTYGEPKLDKIDLYRNDTLNGVTKDTNKYLQVLTYCDGKNEMSYVNKLSGLAKNEFNEVIDKLIFYGLIEILWLDCVNKV
;
A
#
# COMPACT_ATOMS: atom_id res chain seq x y z
N VAL A 1 17.83 -8.95 8.95
CA VAL A 1 16.75 -9.94 8.76
C VAL A 1 17.13 -10.84 7.61
N SER A 2 17.05 -12.16 7.79
CA SER A 2 17.35 -13.15 6.75
C SER A 2 16.07 -13.90 6.38
N MET A 3 15.86 -14.13 5.09
CA MET A 3 14.77 -14.97 4.58
C MET A 3 15.38 -16.32 4.17
N MET A 4 14.98 -17.38 4.84
CA MET A 4 15.52 -18.72 4.62
C MET A 4 14.39 -19.73 4.44
N ARG A 5 14.60 -20.75 3.62
CA ARG A 5 13.66 -21.87 3.50
C ARG A 5 13.85 -22.90 4.60
N SER A 6 15.08 -23.11 5.01
CA SER A 6 15.47 -24.01 6.10
C SER A 6 16.41 -23.28 7.04
N MET A 7 16.28 -23.58 8.30
CA MET A 7 17.17 -23.00 9.31
C MET A 7 18.57 -23.63 9.22
N TYR A 8 19.58 -22.88 9.57
CA TYR A 8 20.94 -23.40 9.66
C TYR A 8 20.99 -24.67 10.53
N ASN A 9 21.77 -25.64 10.14
CA ASN A 9 21.94 -26.93 10.83
C ASN A 9 20.66 -27.80 10.92
N THR A 10 19.60 -27.51 10.17
CA THR A 10 18.38 -28.33 10.17
C THR A 10 18.30 -29.33 9.05
N TYR A 11 19.25 -29.35 8.13
CA TYR A 11 19.35 -30.30 7.03
C TYR A 11 20.78 -30.84 6.92
N PRO A 12 20.96 -32.14 6.59
CA PRO A 12 22.24 -32.82 6.68
C PRO A 12 23.28 -32.34 5.66
N GLU A 13 22.84 -31.76 4.54
CA GLU A 13 23.71 -31.26 3.46
C GLU A 13 24.41 -29.95 3.85
N TYR A 14 23.94 -29.25 4.88
CA TYR A 14 24.45 -27.95 5.29
C TYR A 14 25.95 -27.98 5.59
N HIS A 15 26.73 -27.12 4.92
CA HIS A 15 28.18 -27.01 5.02
C HIS A 15 28.95 -28.31 4.65
N THR A 16 28.36 -29.15 3.83
CA THR A 16 28.98 -30.35 3.29
C THR A 16 29.12 -30.30 1.76
N SER A 17 29.89 -31.21 1.15
CA SER A 17 29.94 -31.34 -0.30
C SER A 17 28.66 -31.84 -0.94
N ALA A 18 27.69 -32.31 -0.16
CA ALA A 18 26.38 -32.70 -0.60
C ALA A 18 25.45 -31.49 -0.86
N ASP A 19 25.82 -30.29 -0.39
CA ASP A 19 25.16 -29.02 -0.73
C ASP A 19 25.65 -28.56 -2.12
N ASN A 20 25.18 -29.23 -3.13
CA ASN A 20 25.58 -29.08 -4.53
C ASN A 20 24.36 -28.87 -5.44
N ILE A 21 24.61 -28.85 -6.76
CA ILE A 21 23.57 -28.56 -7.76
C ILE A 21 22.46 -29.63 -7.78
N ASP A 22 22.76 -30.89 -7.38
CA ASP A 22 21.78 -31.97 -7.34
C ASP A 22 20.79 -31.81 -6.18
N PHE A 23 21.19 -31.08 -5.13
CA PHE A 23 20.34 -30.69 -3.99
C PHE A 23 19.38 -29.55 -4.31
N ILE A 24 19.76 -28.70 -5.26
CA ILE A 24 18.96 -27.54 -5.65
C ILE A 24 17.85 -27.97 -6.63
N SER A 25 16.64 -27.49 -6.42
CA SER A 25 15.54 -27.74 -7.35
C SER A 25 14.96 -26.44 -7.92
N ASN A 26 14.47 -26.50 -9.16
CA ASN A 26 13.78 -25.37 -9.80
C ASN A 26 12.60 -24.87 -8.94
N LYS A 27 11.82 -25.80 -8.37
CA LYS A 27 10.72 -25.47 -7.45
C LYS A 27 11.21 -24.75 -6.19
N GLY A 28 12.40 -25.12 -5.71
CA GLY A 28 13.05 -24.48 -4.56
C GLY A 28 13.43 -23.03 -4.85
N LEU A 29 14.10 -22.81 -5.97
CA LEU A 29 14.52 -21.48 -6.41
C LEU A 29 13.33 -20.58 -6.72
N GLU A 30 12.35 -21.08 -7.47
CA GLU A 30 11.13 -20.34 -7.82
C GLU A 30 10.34 -19.95 -6.55
N GLY A 31 10.22 -20.84 -5.58
CA GLY A 31 9.55 -20.55 -4.31
C GLY A 31 10.26 -19.46 -3.53
N SER A 32 11.59 -19.49 -3.43
CA SER A 32 12.41 -18.46 -2.78
C SER A 32 12.29 -17.12 -3.49
N TYR A 33 12.36 -17.11 -4.82
CA TYR A 33 12.19 -15.92 -5.64
C TYR A 33 10.82 -15.25 -5.41
N LYS A 34 9.74 -16.04 -5.46
CA LYS A 34 8.36 -15.51 -5.24
C LYS A 34 8.21 -14.85 -3.87
N VAL A 35 8.74 -15.47 -2.82
CA VAL A 35 8.65 -14.93 -1.45
C VAL A 35 9.45 -13.64 -1.33
N ILE A 36 10.69 -13.62 -1.80
CA ILE A 36 11.54 -12.42 -1.75
C ILE A 36 10.94 -11.29 -2.58
N LYS A 37 10.50 -11.61 -3.81
CA LYS A 37 9.84 -10.62 -4.67
C LYS A 37 8.59 -10.03 -4.01
N SER A 38 7.72 -10.88 -3.45
CA SER A 38 6.51 -10.40 -2.75
C SER A 38 6.85 -9.50 -1.57
N ALA A 39 7.89 -9.81 -0.80
CA ALA A 39 8.33 -8.97 0.31
C ALA A 39 8.83 -7.59 -0.17
N ILE A 40 9.60 -7.57 -1.27
CA ILE A 40 10.07 -6.32 -1.89
C ILE A 40 8.87 -5.52 -2.43
N ASP A 41 7.95 -6.17 -3.14
CA ASP A 41 6.75 -5.52 -3.69
C ASP A 41 5.90 -4.89 -2.57
N ILE A 42 5.75 -5.56 -1.42
CA ILE A 42 5.06 -5.01 -0.25
C ILE A 42 5.79 -3.77 0.27
N ILE A 43 7.10 -3.85 0.52
CA ILE A 43 7.90 -2.73 1.02
C ILE A 43 7.84 -1.53 0.07
N GLN A 44 7.91 -1.79 -1.24
CA GLN A 44 7.84 -0.73 -2.26
C GLN A 44 6.43 -0.15 -2.44
N SER A 45 5.38 -0.91 -2.12
CA SER A 45 4.00 -0.45 -2.21
C SER A 45 3.54 0.33 -0.97
N GLU A 46 4.25 0.18 0.15
CA GLU A 46 3.94 0.91 1.37
C GLU A 46 4.28 2.40 1.20
N ARG A 47 3.23 3.18 1.07
CA ARG A 47 3.24 4.62 0.87
C ARG A 47 2.38 5.25 1.94
N ILE A 48 2.74 6.44 2.35
CA ILE A 48 2.02 7.19 3.39
C ILE A 48 1.34 8.39 2.73
N PRO A 49 0.01 8.42 2.64
CA PRO A 49 -0.71 9.56 2.10
C PRO A 49 -0.80 10.68 3.15
N LEU A 50 -0.50 11.90 2.72
CA LEU A 50 -0.62 13.12 3.52
C LEU A 50 -1.62 14.06 2.86
N ALA A 51 -2.70 14.39 3.55
CA ALA A 51 -3.67 15.38 3.10
C ALA A 51 -3.02 16.77 3.04
N GLN A 52 -3.23 17.48 1.93
CA GLN A 52 -2.71 18.83 1.68
C GLN A 52 -3.71 19.93 2.09
N THR A 53 -4.82 19.54 2.73
CA THR A 53 -5.86 20.46 3.18
C THR A 53 -5.95 20.47 4.70
N TYR A 54 -6.05 21.68 5.30
CA TYR A 54 -6.22 21.85 6.75
C TYR A 54 -7.68 21.76 7.22
N GLY A 55 -8.59 21.34 6.34
CA GLY A 55 -10.00 21.15 6.61
C GLY A 55 -10.70 20.50 5.44
N GLU A 56 -12.04 20.48 5.48
CA GLU A 56 -12.84 19.88 4.42
C GLU A 56 -12.65 20.66 3.10
N PRO A 57 -12.14 20.01 2.03
CA PRO A 57 -11.98 20.68 0.75
C PRO A 57 -13.31 20.92 0.06
N LYS A 58 -13.39 22.01 -0.73
CA LYS A 58 -14.54 22.30 -1.58
C LYS A 58 -14.54 21.41 -2.82
N LEU A 59 -15.08 20.20 -2.67
CA LEU A 59 -15.09 19.18 -3.73
C LEU A 59 -15.99 19.57 -4.92
N ASP A 60 -16.92 20.50 -4.75
CA ASP A 60 -17.78 21.06 -5.79
C ASP A 60 -17.01 21.85 -6.86
N LYS A 61 -15.85 22.40 -6.50
CA LYS A 61 -14.99 23.14 -7.44
C LYS A 61 -14.10 22.25 -8.31
N ILE A 62 -13.98 20.98 -7.97
CA ILE A 62 -13.02 20.06 -8.60
C ILE A 62 -13.69 18.81 -9.16
N ASP A 63 -14.98 18.90 -9.49
CA ASP A 63 -15.76 17.82 -10.12
C ASP A 63 -15.77 16.46 -9.37
N LEU A 64 -15.43 16.50 -8.08
CA LEU A 64 -15.56 15.35 -7.17
C LEU A 64 -16.89 15.38 -6.38
N TYR A 65 -17.68 16.42 -6.57
CA TYR A 65 -18.99 16.59 -5.98
C TYR A 65 -20.07 16.58 -7.05
N ARG A 66 -20.85 15.52 -7.11
CA ARG A 66 -22.10 15.53 -7.88
C ARG A 66 -23.21 16.11 -7.03
N ASN A 67 -23.63 17.33 -7.37
CA ASN A 67 -24.85 17.93 -6.86
C ASN A 67 -26.09 17.26 -7.48
N ASP A 68 -26.47 16.10 -7.00
CA ASP A 68 -27.85 15.66 -7.11
C ASP A 68 -28.64 16.38 -6.00
N THR A 69 -29.03 17.63 -6.29
CA THR A 69 -29.66 18.57 -5.37
C THR A 69 -30.96 18.08 -4.72
N LEU A 70 -31.46 16.92 -5.13
CA LEU A 70 -32.70 16.34 -4.58
C LEU A 70 -32.47 15.26 -3.50
N ASN A 71 -31.27 14.73 -3.33
CA ASN A 71 -31.01 13.58 -2.45
C ASN A 71 -29.88 13.75 -1.41
N GLY A 72 -29.39 14.97 -1.22
CA GLY A 72 -28.27 15.21 -0.27
C GLY A 72 -26.90 14.74 -0.81
N VAL A 73 -25.93 14.65 0.09
CA VAL A 73 -24.54 14.21 -0.24
C VAL A 73 -24.60 12.79 -0.82
N THR A 74 -24.18 12.63 -2.07
CA THR A 74 -24.16 11.31 -2.69
C THR A 74 -23.12 10.41 -2.02
N LYS A 75 -23.35 9.09 -2.03
CA LYS A 75 -22.36 8.09 -1.53
C LYS A 75 -20.98 8.28 -2.14
N ASP A 76 -20.92 8.78 -3.38
CA ASP A 76 -19.67 9.00 -4.11
C ASP A 76 -18.82 10.13 -3.51
N THR A 77 -19.43 11.19 -2.98
CA THR A 77 -18.68 12.29 -2.36
C THR A 77 -18.11 11.88 -1.00
N ASN A 78 -18.87 11.11 -0.24
CA ASN A 78 -18.45 10.64 1.09
C ASN A 78 -17.16 9.80 1.06
N LYS A 79 -16.93 9.03 0.01
CA LYS A 79 -15.73 8.19 -0.07
C LYS A 79 -14.43 9.00 -0.16
N TYR A 80 -14.45 10.15 -0.86
CA TYR A 80 -13.27 11.03 -0.93
C TYR A 80 -12.96 11.65 0.43
N LEU A 81 -13.96 12.19 1.10
CA LEU A 81 -13.81 12.77 2.45
C LEU A 81 -13.39 11.71 3.46
N GLN A 82 -13.97 10.53 3.39
CA GLN A 82 -13.62 9.39 4.25
C GLN A 82 -12.16 8.99 4.09
N VAL A 83 -11.67 8.85 2.87
CA VAL A 83 -10.26 8.53 2.61
C VAL A 83 -9.36 9.66 3.09
N LEU A 84 -9.69 10.93 2.78
CA LEU A 84 -8.92 12.10 3.22
C LEU A 84 -8.75 12.17 4.74
N THR A 85 -9.78 11.78 5.49
CA THR A 85 -9.75 11.81 6.97
C THR A 85 -8.61 10.93 7.53
N TYR A 86 -8.23 9.87 6.83
CA TYR A 86 -7.18 8.94 7.28
C TYR A 86 -5.81 9.22 6.65
N CYS A 87 -5.72 10.21 5.74
CA CYS A 87 -4.46 10.61 5.10
C CYS A 87 -3.70 11.62 5.99
N ASP A 88 -3.26 11.18 7.14
CA ASP A 88 -2.64 12.02 8.19
C ASP A 88 -1.10 12.11 8.10
N GLY A 89 -0.50 11.49 7.09
CA GLY A 89 0.94 11.40 6.95
C GLY A 89 1.63 10.39 7.87
N LYS A 90 0.85 9.54 8.57
CA LYS A 90 1.34 8.49 9.48
C LYS A 90 0.80 7.12 9.13
N ASN A 91 -0.45 7.07 8.68
CA ASN A 91 -1.10 5.85 8.27
C ASN A 91 -0.58 5.38 6.91
N GLU A 92 -0.20 4.11 6.82
CA GLU A 92 0.17 3.47 5.57
C GLU A 92 -1.04 3.33 4.65
N MET A 93 -0.83 3.34 3.34
CA MET A 93 -1.88 3.25 2.33
C MET A 93 -2.78 2.02 2.49
N SER A 94 -2.19 0.88 2.83
CA SER A 94 -2.90 -0.37 3.13
C SER A 94 -3.85 -0.24 4.32
N TYR A 95 -3.41 0.49 5.36
CA TYR A 95 -4.22 0.75 6.55
C TYR A 95 -5.33 1.76 6.28
N VAL A 96 -5.06 2.82 5.50
CA VAL A 96 -6.07 3.78 5.05
C VAL A 96 -7.17 3.07 4.24
N ASN A 97 -6.78 2.15 3.33
CA ASN A 97 -7.77 1.34 2.60
C ASN A 97 -8.65 0.51 3.55
N LYS A 98 -8.04 -0.13 4.55
CA LYS A 98 -8.77 -0.92 5.54
C LYS A 98 -9.76 -0.06 6.35
N LEU A 99 -9.35 1.13 6.77
CA LEU A 99 -10.19 2.07 7.54
C LEU A 99 -11.33 2.65 6.70
N SER A 100 -11.09 2.89 5.40
CA SER A 100 -12.11 3.40 4.48
C SER A 100 -13.21 2.36 4.17
N GLY A 101 -12.93 1.06 4.35
CA GLY A 101 -13.87 0.00 4.03
C GLY A 101 -14.18 -0.16 2.54
N LEU A 102 -13.45 0.54 1.66
CA LEU A 102 -13.64 0.48 0.22
C LEU A 102 -13.00 -0.79 -0.37
N ALA A 103 -13.58 -1.31 -1.45
CA ALA A 103 -12.93 -2.32 -2.25
C ALA A 103 -11.61 -1.78 -2.83
N LYS A 104 -10.58 -2.62 -2.96
CA LYS A 104 -9.23 -2.17 -3.36
C LYS A 104 -9.22 -1.38 -4.68
N ASN A 105 -10.01 -1.80 -5.67
CA ASN A 105 -10.08 -1.10 -6.96
C ASN A 105 -10.70 0.29 -6.79
N GLU A 106 -11.80 0.38 -6.06
CA GLU A 106 -12.46 1.66 -5.77
C GLU A 106 -11.57 2.59 -4.95
N PHE A 107 -10.86 2.05 -3.97
CA PHE A 107 -9.89 2.80 -3.19
C PHE A 107 -8.78 3.39 -4.06
N ASN A 108 -8.21 2.60 -4.98
CA ASN A 108 -7.18 3.08 -5.90
C ASN A 108 -7.69 4.22 -6.78
N GLU A 109 -8.92 4.11 -7.34
CA GLU A 109 -9.54 5.19 -8.12
C GLU A 109 -9.72 6.48 -7.29
N VAL A 110 -10.09 6.35 -6.02
CA VAL A 110 -10.21 7.49 -5.11
C VAL A 110 -8.85 8.14 -4.88
N ILE A 111 -7.82 7.34 -4.58
CA ILE A 111 -6.45 7.82 -4.37
C ILE A 111 -5.91 8.54 -5.61
N ASP A 112 -6.06 7.94 -6.80
CA ASP A 112 -5.60 8.53 -8.06
C ASP A 112 -6.24 9.90 -8.31
N LYS A 113 -7.54 10.03 -8.04
CA LYS A 113 -8.23 11.32 -8.16
C LYS A 113 -7.77 12.33 -7.10
N LEU A 114 -7.59 11.91 -5.84
CA LEU A 114 -7.09 12.79 -4.80
C LEU A 114 -5.67 13.30 -5.09
N ILE A 115 -4.81 12.47 -5.67
CA ILE A 115 -3.49 12.87 -6.15
C ILE A 115 -3.62 13.85 -7.32
N PHE A 116 -4.44 13.51 -8.32
CA PHE A 116 -4.65 14.34 -9.52
C PHE A 116 -5.09 15.77 -9.18
N TYR A 117 -5.98 15.91 -8.20
CA TYR A 117 -6.44 17.22 -7.74
C TYR A 117 -5.54 17.87 -6.67
N GLY A 118 -4.41 17.26 -6.33
CA GLY A 118 -3.46 17.80 -5.36
C GLY A 118 -3.99 17.83 -3.91
N LEU A 119 -4.99 17.00 -3.60
CA LEU A 119 -5.57 16.92 -2.26
C LEU A 119 -4.76 16.05 -1.31
N ILE A 120 -3.97 15.13 -1.85
CA ILE A 120 -3.01 14.33 -1.10
C ILE A 120 -1.64 14.31 -1.79
N GLU A 121 -0.61 14.20 -0.98
CA GLU A 121 0.76 13.90 -1.38
C GLU A 121 1.14 12.51 -0.86
N ILE A 122 1.95 11.80 -1.63
CA ILE A 122 2.45 10.48 -1.23
C ILE A 122 3.87 10.62 -0.69
N LEU A 123 4.02 10.30 0.59
CA LEU A 123 5.30 10.24 1.25
C LEU A 123 5.88 8.83 1.15
N TRP A 124 7.20 8.74 0.97
CA TRP A 124 7.93 7.49 1.08
C TRP A 124 8.37 7.26 2.53
N LEU A 125 8.45 6.01 2.96
CA LEU A 125 8.85 5.63 4.34
C LEU A 125 10.14 6.31 4.82
N ASP A 126 11.08 6.58 3.91
CA ASP A 126 12.35 7.25 4.23
C ASP A 126 12.20 8.72 4.61
N CYS A 127 11.07 9.36 4.30
CA CYS A 127 10.81 10.76 4.60
C CYS A 127 10.17 10.97 5.99
N VAL A 128 9.50 9.97 6.53
CA VAL A 128 8.74 10.08 7.79
C VAL A 128 9.64 10.15 9.02
N ASN A 129 10.86 9.61 8.94
CA ASN A 129 11.82 9.62 10.06
C ASN A 129 12.64 10.91 10.15
N LYS A 130 12.32 11.96 9.38
CA LYS A 130 13.04 13.25 9.34
C LYS A 130 12.24 14.42 9.89
N VAL A 131 11.07 14.17 10.49
CA VAL A 131 10.25 15.23 11.14
C VAL A 131 10.23 15.05 12.64
#